data_ebc0be49acd2781731f215b88a82db1e
#
_entry.id   ebc0be49acd2781731f215b88a82db1e
#
_cell.length_a   1.000
_cell.length_b   1.000
_cell.length_c   1.000
_cell.angle_alpha   90.00
_cell.angle_beta   90.00
_cell.angle_gamma   90.00
#
_symmetry.space_group_name_H-M   'P 1'
#
loop_
_entity.id
_entity.type
_entity.pdbx_description
1 polymer ?
#
loop_
_entity_poly.entity_id
_entity_poly.type
_entity_poly.pdbx_seq_one_letter_code
_entity_poly.pdbx_strand_id
1 'polypeptide(L)'
;MNRVSRRMMRAWAGMGSRFLPFADAATPDLPLPRLLRLSLFQVSVGMALVLLIGTLNRVMIVELGVPASLVGTMISLPLIFAPFRALIGFRSDTHRSELGWRRVPFMYRGAMVQFGGLAIMPFALLVLSGVDHAAGAPMWIGLLGAAAAFLLVGAGLHTTQTVGLALATDLAAEESQPKVVGLMYVMLLFGMIASALAFGALLAPFTPGRLIQVIQAAAVATIVLNGVALWKQEPRNAGSATLRAAQGAPGFRQAWNSFTQGGQVVRRLLSVGLGTM
;
A
#
# COMPACT_ATOMS: atom_id res chain seq x y z
N MET A 1 3.96 -35.49 15.54
CA MET A 1 5.02 -34.60 15.01
C MET A 1 6.29 -35.44 14.86
N ASN A 2 6.70 -35.69 13.58
CA ASN A 2 7.75 -36.64 13.20
C ASN A 2 9.14 -36.17 13.70
N ARG A 3 10.02 -37.15 14.08
CA ARG A 3 11.41 -36.87 14.54
C ARG A 3 12.22 -36.03 13.51
N VAL A 4 11.92 -36.20 12.22
CA VAL A 4 12.52 -35.42 11.11
C VAL A 4 12.12 -33.95 11.18
N SER A 5 10.86 -33.63 11.44
CA SER A 5 10.36 -32.25 11.57
C SER A 5 10.99 -31.52 12.76
N ARG A 6 11.23 -32.21 13.87
CA ARG A 6 11.94 -31.65 15.05
C ARG A 6 13.43 -31.42 14.80
N ARG A 7 14.09 -32.28 14.00
CA ARG A 7 15.51 -32.08 13.59
C ARG A 7 15.63 -30.92 12.62
N MET A 8 14.73 -30.80 11.65
CA MET A 8 14.71 -29.66 10.74
C MET A 8 14.44 -28.35 11.49
N MET A 9 13.46 -28.31 12.40
CA MET A 9 13.22 -27.10 13.21
C MET A 9 14.39 -26.72 14.10
N ARG A 10 15.12 -27.69 14.69
CA ARG A 10 16.34 -27.42 15.47
C ARG A 10 17.50 -26.97 14.59
N ALA A 11 17.64 -27.52 13.39
CA ALA A 11 18.63 -27.07 12.42
C ALA A 11 18.32 -25.64 11.93
N TRP A 12 17.05 -25.32 11.70
CA TRP A 12 16.60 -23.97 11.37
C TRP A 12 16.76 -22.98 12.54
N ALA A 13 16.44 -23.39 13.76
CA ALA A 13 16.65 -22.57 14.95
C ALA A 13 18.13 -22.35 15.31
N GLY A 14 19.00 -23.31 14.90
CA GLY A 14 20.45 -23.22 15.09
C GLY A 14 21.20 -22.50 13.97
N MET A 15 20.55 -22.27 12.81
CA MET A 15 21.05 -21.35 11.80
C MET A 15 20.88 -19.94 12.34
N GLY A 16 21.97 -19.37 12.81
CA GLY A 16 21.99 -18.00 13.33
C GLY A 16 21.36 -17.01 12.33
N SER A 17 20.88 -15.89 12.80
CA SER A 17 20.21 -14.82 12.03
C SER A 17 20.95 -14.40 10.75
N ARG A 18 22.24 -14.73 10.62
CA ARG A 18 23.08 -14.48 9.43
C ARG A 18 22.60 -15.15 8.15
N PHE A 19 21.84 -16.23 8.22
CA PHE A 19 21.35 -16.98 7.05
C PHE A 19 19.92 -16.62 6.65
N LEU A 20 19.23 -15.79 7.45
CA LEU A 20 17.90 -15.30 7.08
C LEU A 20 18.06 -14.09 6.17
N PRO A 21 17.42 -14.06 5.00
CA PRO A 21 17.40 -12.88 4.14
C PRO A 21 16.98 -11.66 4.95
N PHE A 22 17.72 -10.56 4.84
CA PHE A 22 17.45 -9.30 5.56
C PHE A 22 17.55 -9.37 7.09
N ALA A 23 18.18 -10.42 7.65
CA ALA A 23 18.44 -10.47 9.09
C ALA A 23 19.32 -9.31 9.56
N ASP A 24 20.16 -8.82 8.67
CA ASP A 24 21.05 -7.65 8.87
C ASP A 24 20.34 -6.30 8.80
N ALA A 25 19.06 -6.26 8.42
CA ALA A 25 18.20 -5.08 8.55
C ALA A 25 17.65 -4.93 9.98
N ALA A 26 17.69 -6.00 10.78
CA ALA A 26 17.18 -6.00 12.14
C ALA A 26 18.22 -5.41 13.10
N THR A 27 17.72 -4.61 14.07
CA THR A 27 18.51 -4.07 15.19
C THR A 27 17.89 -4.53 16.51
N PRO A 28 18.60 -4.40 17.66
CA PRO A 28 18.01 -4.71 18.97
C PRO A 28 16.71 -3.96 19.22
N ASP A 29 16.61 -2.71 18.77
CA ASP A 29 15.42 -1.86 18.92
C ASP A 29 14.31 -2.20 17.91
N LEU A 30 14.68 -2.76 16.75
CA LEU A 30 13.78 -3.13 15.67
C LEU A 30 14.05 -4.58 15.22
N PRO A 31 13.59 -5.60 15.99
CA PRO A 31 13.84 -6.99 15.69
C PRO A 31 13.11 -7.46 14.42
N LEU A 32 13.68 -8.44 13.72
CA LEU A 32 13.18 -8.96 12.45
C LEU A 32 11.67 -9.31 12.46
N PRO A 33 11.10 -9.96 13.49
CA PRO A 33 9.66 -10.21 13.53
C PRO A 33 8.80 -8.95 13.51
N ARG A 34 9.29 -7.87 14.12
CA ARG A 34 8.60 -6.57 14.10
C ARG A 34 8.66 -5.92 12.72
N LEU A 35 9.82 -6.01 12.06
CA LEU A 35 10.01 -5.57 10.67
C LEU A 35 9.12 -6.34 9.69
N LEU A 36 9.12 -7.68 9.77
CA LEU A 36 8.30 -8.54 8.93
C LEU A 36 6.80 -8.26 9.13
N ARG A 37 6.38 -8.04 10.37
CA ARG A 37 5.00 -7.64 10.65
C ARG A 37 4.68 -6.27 10.05
N LEU A 38 5.55 -5.28 10.21
CA LEU A 38 5.37 -3.97 9.58
C LEU A 38 5.27 -4.10 8.07
N SER A 39 6.14 -4.90 7.44
CA SER A 39 6.20 -5.06 5.98
C SER A 39 4.94 -5.65 5.34
N LEU A 40 3.97 -6.16 6.13
CA LEU A 40 2.69 -6.64 5.62
C LEU A 40 1.86 -5.54 4.93
N PHE A 41 2.10 -4.26 5.26
CA PHE A 41 1.46 -3.19 4.50
C PHE A 41 1.90 -3.17 3.03
N GLN A 42 3.15 -3.53 2.74
CA GLN A 42 3.66 -3.65 1.38
C GLN A 42 3.06 -4.84 0.63
N VAL A 43 2.77 -5.94 1.33
CA VAL A 43 2.03 -7.07 0.75
C VAL A 43 0.63 -6.60 0.32
N SER A 44 -0.06 -5.82 1.16
CA SER A 44 -1.36 -5.22 0.84
C SER A 44 -1.28 -4.27 -0.37
N VAL A 45 -0.23 -3.46 -0.46
CA VAL A 45 0.01 -2.57 -1.60
C VAL A 45 0.27 -3.38 -2.87
N GLY A 46 1.13 -4.40 -2.82
CA GLY A 46 1.43 -5.29 -3.93
C GLY A 46 0.18 -6.04 -4.44
N MET A 47 -0.65 -6.51 -3.52
CA MET A 47 -1.94 -7.13 -3.83
C MET A 47 -2.86 -6.17 -4.61
N ALA A 48 -3.00 -4.92 -4.15
CA ALA A 48 -3.83 -3.94 -4.83
C ALA A 48 -3.29 -3.56 -6.21
N LEU A 49 -1.97 -3.42 -6.37
CA LEU A 49 -1.35 -3.15 -7.67
C LEU A 49 -1.65 -4.27 -8.68
N VAL A 50 -1.46 -5.53 -8.28
CA VAL A 50 -1.75 -6.67 -9.16
C VAL A 50 -3.24 -6.78 -9.47
N LEU A 51 -4.10 -6.51 -8.49
CA LEU A 51 -5.54 -6.52 -8.73
C LEU A 51 -5.93 -5.48 -9.76
N LEU A 52 -5.50 -4.23 -9.61
CA LEU A 52 -5.86 -3.13 -10.50
C LEU A 52 -5.25 -3.27 -11.90
N ILE A 53 -3.92 -3.46 -11.97
CA ILE A 53 -3.16 -3.37 -13.22
C ILE A 53 -3.18 -4.70 -13.98
N GLY A 54 -3.08 -5.81 -13.28
CA GLY A 54 -3.03 -7.14 -13.89
C GLY A 54 -4.40 -7.78 -14.04
N THR A 55 -5.03 -8.08 -12.91
CA THR A 55 -6.25 -8.90 -12.85
C THR A 55 -7.45 -8.19 -13.46
N LEU A 56 -7.76 -6.97 -12.99
CA LEU A 56 -8.92 -6.22 -13.46
C LEU A 56 -8.76 -5.75 -14.90
N ASN A 57 -7.55 -5.43 -15.33
CA ASN A 57 -7.28 -5.12 -16.74
C ASN A 57 -7.77 -6.25 -17.65
N ARG A 58 -7.32 -7.48 -17.39
CA ARG A 58 -7.74 -8.66 -18.14
C ARG A 58 -9.24 -8.90 -18.02
N VAL A 59 -9.77 -8.91 -16.78
CA VAL A 59 -11.18 -9.23 -16.54
C VAL A 59 -12.12 -8.23 -17.22
N MET A 60 -11.82 -6.94 -17.11
CA MET A 60 -12.65 -5.89 -17.74
C MET A 60 -12.68 -6.00 -19.26
N ILE A 61 -11.53 -6.28 -19.89
CA ILE A 61 -11.45 -6.36 -21.35
C ILE A 61 -12.01 -7.69 -21.87
N VAL A 62 -11.57 -8.82 -21.29
CA VAL A 62 -11.83 -10.15 -21.84
C VAL A 62 -13.18 -10.70 -21.39
N GLU A 63 -13.48 -10.56 -20.09
CA GLU A 63 -14.66 -11.22 -19.50
C GLU A 63 -15.89 -10.30 -19.47
N LEU A 64 -15.68 -9.00 -19.26
CA LEU A 64 -16.78 -8.02 -19.16
C LEU A 64 -16.98 -7.21 -20.46
N GLY A 65 -16.12 -7.40 -21.47
CA GLY A 65 -16.26 -6.73 -22.76
C GLY A 65 -16.11 -5.20 -22.73
N VAL A 66 -15.49 -4.65 -21.66
CA VAL A 66 -15.29 -3.20 -21.54
C VAL A 66 -14.23 -2.73 -22.54
N PRO A 67 -14.46 -1.65 -23.31
CA PRO A 67 -13.48 -1.14 -24.26
C PRO A 67 -12.12 -0.86 -23.61
N ALA A 68 -11.04 -1.33 -24.25
CA ALA A 68 -9.67 -1.22 -23.72
C ALA A 68 -9.25 0.24 -23.40
N SER A 69 -9.74 1.22 -24.16
CA SER A 69 -9.51 2.64 -23.90
C SER A 69 -10.09 3.12 -22.57
N LEU A 70 -11.30 2.65 -22.22
CA LEU A 70 -11.91 2.94 -20.91
C LEU A 70 -11.13 2.26 -19.78
N VAL A 71 -10.74 0.99 -19.99
CA VAL A 71 -9.95 0.25 -18.99
C VAL A 71 -8.61 0.94 -18.75
N GLY A 72 -7.91 1.35 -19.81
CA GLY A 72 -6.65 2.11 -19.68
C GLY A 72 -6.84 3.42 -18.92
N THR A 73 -7.94 4.15 -19.19
CA THR A 73 -8.29 5.36 -18.43
C THR A 73 -8.51 5.04 -16.96
N MET A 74 -9.28 4.00 -16.63
CA MET A 74 -9.54 3.62 -15.23
C MET A 74 -8.26 3.26 -14.47
N ILE A 75 -7.38 2.47 -15.10
CA ILE A 75 -6.09 2.07 -14.50
C ILE A 75 -5.15 3.27 -14.31
N SER A 76 -5.25 4.31 -15.13
CA SER A 76 -4.43 5.52 -14.98
C SER A 76 -4.92 6.47 -13.87
N LEU A 77 -6.19 6.39 -13.46
CA LEU A 77 -6.76 7.27 -12.43
C LEU A 77 -5.97 7.27 -11.10
N PRO A 78 -5.52 6.13 -10.56
CA PRO A 78 -4.67 6.10 -9.36
C PRO A 78 -3.43 6.99 -9.45
N LEU A 79 -2.84 7.17 -10.64
CA LEU A 79 -1.64 8.00 -10.84
C LEU A 79 -1.88 9.48 -10.53
N ILE A 80 -3.12 9.96 -10.57
CA ILE A 80 -3.49 11.32 -10.18
C ILE A 80 -3.02 11.64 -8.76
N PHE A 81 -2.96 10.62 -7.88
CA PHE A 81 -2.50 10.79 -6.51
C PHE A 81 -0.98 10.78 -6.34
N ALA A 82 -0.21 10.41 -7.36
CA ALA A 82 1.24 10.36 -7.26
C ALA A 82 1.89 11.71 -6.84
N PRO A 83 1.50 12.88 -7.39
CA PRO A 83 2.03 14.17 -6.95
C PRO A 83 1.68 14.52 -5.50
N PHE A 84 0.53 14.04 -5.01
CA PHE A 84 0.08 14.33 -3.64
C PHE A 84 0.85 13.55 -2.57
N ARG A 85 1.69 12.58 -2.95
CA ARG A 85 2.53 11.81 -2.01
C ARG A 85 3.43 12.72 -1.18
N ALA A 86 3.99 13.78 -1.78
CA ALA A 86 4.80 14.77 -1.06
C ALA A 86 3.99 15.49 0.02
N LEU A 87 2.77 15.91 -0.30
CA LEU A 87 1.87 16.56 0.65
C LEU A 87 1.40 15.60 1.77
N ILE A 88 1.11 14.36 1.41
CA ILE A 88 0.72 13.31 2.35
C ILE A 88 1.88 13.03 3.31
N GLY A 89 3.10 12.88 2.79
CA GLY A 89 4.32 12.72 3.57
C GLY A 89 4.48 13.86 4.57
N PHE A 90 4.50 15.10 4.09
CA PHE A 90 4.62 16.29 4.93
C PHE A 90 3.53 16.38 6.02
N ARG A 91 2.27 16.12 5.66
CA ARG A 91 1.17 16.13 6.63
C ARG A 91 1.33 15.04 7.68
N SER A 92 1.79 13.85 7.29
CA SER A 92 2.05 12.76 8.23
C SER A 92 3.23 13.06 9.17
N ASP A 93 4.23 13.82 8.70
CA ASP A 93 5.39 14.25 9.50
C ASP A 93 5.02 15.28 10.56
N THR A 94 4.12 16.18 10.21
CA THR A 94 3.69 17.31 11.07
C THR A 94 2.46 16.97 11.91
N HIS A 95 1.79 15.84 11.63
CA HIS A 95 0.57 15.46 12.33
C HIS A 95 0.83 15.10 13.79
N ARG A 96 -0.11 15.49 14.63
CA ARG A 96 -0.12 15.20 16.07
C ARG A 96 -1.51 14.69 16.43
N SER A 97 -1.61 13.41 16.74
CA SER A 97 -2.85 12.88 17.33
C SER A 97 -2.82 13.06 18.85
N GLU A 98 -3.99 13.16 19.46
CA GLU A 98 -4.14 13.21 20.92
C GLU A 98 -3.52 11.97 21.61
N LEU A 99 -3.44 10.84 20.89
CA LEU A 99 -2.81 9.60 21.35
C LEU A 99 -1.28 9.60 21.22
N GLY A 100 -0.68 10.67 20.66
CA GLY A 100 0.76 10.79 20.42
C GLY A 100 1.26 10.04 19.18
N TRP A 101 0.36 9.48 18.36
CA TRP A 101 0.71 8.85 17.10
C TRP A 101 0.83 9.88 15.96
N ARG A 102 1.82 9.70 15.12
CA ARG A 102 2.11 10.58 14.00
C ARG A 102 1.70 9.96 12.66
N ARG A 103 2.20 8.77 12.35
CA ARG A 103 2.04 8.10 11.05
C ARG A 103 0.92 7.07 11.01
N VAL A 104 0.71 6.34 12.09
CA VAL A 104 -0.30 5.28 12.19
C VAL A 104 -1.71 5.75 11.80
N PRO A 105 -2.20 6.95 12.20
CA PRO A 105 -3.51 7.42 11.80
C PRO A 105 -3.68 7.61 10.29
N PHE A 106 -2.60 8.04 9.59
CA PHE A 106 -2.62 8.20 8.14
C PHE A 106 -2.65 6.86 7.42
N MET A 107 -1.84 5.89 7.85
CA MET A 107 -1.86 4.55 7.29
C MET A 107 -3.23 3.87 7.49
N TYR A 108 -3.82 4.02 8.67
CA TYR A 108 -5.15 3.49 8.95
C TYR A 108 -6.21 4.13 8.02
N ARG A 109 -6.21 5.46 7.87
CA ARG A 109 -7.11 6.15 6.94
C ARG A 109 -6.87 5.72 5.49
N GLY A 110 -5.60 5.59 5.08
CA GLY A 110 -5.23 5.09 3.76
C GLY A 110 -5.79 3.68 3.51
N ALA A 111 -5.62 2.76 4.46
CA ALA A 111 -6.16 1.41 4.37
C ALA A 111 -7.70 1.39 4.32
N MET A 112 -8.38 2.26 5.09
CA MET A 112 -9.84 2.41 5.04
C MET A 112 -10.35 2.94 3.70
N VAL A 113 -9.67 3.94 3.13
CA VAL A 113 -10.02 4.49 1.81
C VAL A 113 -9.80 3.44 0.72
N GLN A 114 -8.69 2.69 0.77
CA GLN A 114 -8.42 1.57 -0.14
C GLN A 114 -9.49 0.48 -0.02
N PHE A 115 -9.85 0.10 1.20
CA PHE A 115 -10.95 -0.84 1.46
C PHE A 115 -12.26 -0.37 0.86
N GLY A 116 -12.65 0.90 1.10
CA GLY A 116 -13.89 1.48 0.57
C GLY A 116 -13.94 1.41 -0.96
N GLY A 117 -12.83 1.75 -1.63
CA GLY A 117 -12.71 1.63 -3.08
C GLY A 117 -12.87 0.18 -3.58
N LEU A 118 -12.20 -0.79 -2.93
CA LEU A 118 -12.32 -2.20 -3.25
C LEU A 118 -13.73 -2.75 -2.94
N ALA A 119 -14.39 -2.26 -1.90
CA ALA A 119 -15.72 -2.71 -1.53
C ALA A 119 -16.80 -2.33 -2.56
N ILE A 120 -16.72 -1.14 -3.17
CA ILE A 120 -17.69 -0.69 -4.18
C ILE A 120 -17.33 -1.17 -5.59
N MET A 121 -16.06 -1.50 -5.85
CA MET A 121 -15.52 -1.81 -7.18
C MET A 121 -16.27 -2.93 -7.92
N PRO A 122 -16.56 -4.10 -7.33
CA PRO A 122 -17.21 -5.17 -8.09
C PRO A 122 -18.61 -4.79 -8.58
N PHE A 123 -19.35 -4.04 -7.79
CA PHE A 123 -20.68 -3.58 -8.18
C PHE A 123 -20.62 -2.55 -9.32
N ALA A 124 -19.68 -1.62 -9.24
CA ALA A 124 -19.45 -0.65 -10.32
C ALA A 124 -19.04 -1.32 -11.63
N LEU A 125 -18.20 -2.36 -11.57
CA LEU A 125 -17.78 -3.13 -12.75
C LEU A 125 -18.93 -3.93 -13.36
N LEU A 126 -19.83 -4.51 -12.57
CA LEU A 126 -20.99 -5.22 -13.05
C LEU A 126 -21.99 -4.25 -13.74
N VAL A 127 -22.20 -3.06 -13.17
CA VAL A 127 -23.02 -2.03 -13.83
C VAL A 127 -22.38 -1.59 -15.15
N LEU A 128 -21.06 -1.40 -15.16
CA LEU A 128 -20.34 -0.98 -16.36
C LEU A 128 -20.42 -2.01 -17.50
N SER A 129 -20.40 -3.30 -17.14
CA SER A 129 -20.48 -4.41 -18.10
C SER A 129 -21.91 -4.72 -18.57
N GLY A 130 -22.92 -4.20 -17.89
CA GLY A 130 -24.33 -4.47 -18.24
C GLY A 130 -24.77 -5.91 -18.00
N VAL A 131 -24.09 -6.66 -17.14
CA VAL A 131 -24.40 -8.07 -16.82
C VAL A 131 -25.53 -8.15 -15.80
N ASP A 132 -26.41 -9.16 -15.93
CA ASP A 132 -27.53 -9.48 -15.02
C ASP A 132 -28.53 -8.33 -14.83
N HIS A 133 -28.96 -8.13 -13.59
CA HIS A 133 -29.91 -7.10 -13.19
C HIS A 133 -29.41 -5.66 -13.41
N ALA A 134 -28.13 -5.49 -13.72
CA ALA A 134 -27.54 -4.20 -14.07
C ALA A 134 -27.79 -3.78 -15.53
N ALA A 135 -28.37 -4.65 -16.37
CA ALA A 135 -28.65 -4.36 -17.79
C ALA A 135 -29.58 -3.15 -18.02
N GLY A 136 -30.38 -2.76 -17.03
CA GLY A 136 -31.23 -1.56 -17.06
C GLY A 136 -30.60 -0.29 -16.51
N ALA A 137 -29.42 -0.36 -15.92
CA ALA A 137 -28.75 0.80 -15.35
C ALA A 137 -28.03 1.63 -16.42
N PRO A 138 -28.13 2.97 -16.37
CA PRO A 138 -27.39 3.82 -17.29
C PRO A 138 -25.87 3.59 -17.19
N MET A 139 -25.20 3.42 -18.32
CA MET A 139 -23.75 3.14 -18.41
C MET A 139 -22.90 4.16 -17.63
N TRP A 140 -23.33 5.43 -17.58
CA TRP A 140 -22.60 6.47 -16.85
C TRP A 140 -22.50 6.21 -15.34
N ILE A 141 -23.46 5.49 -14.74
CA ILE A 141 -23.43 5.12 -13.32
C ILE A 141 -22.28 4.13 -13.08
N GLY A 142 -22.16 3.10 -13.92
CA GLY A 142 -21.04 2.15 -13.87
C GLY A 142 -19.69 2.84 -14.08
N LEU A 143 -19.62 3.76 -15.05
CA LEU A 143 -18.42 4.53 -15.35
C LEU A 143 -17.97 5.39 -14.17
N LEU A 144 -18.88 6.17 -13.59
CA LEU A 144 -18.57 7.01 -12.41
C LEU A 144 -18.24 6.15 -11.18
N GLY A 145 -18.97 5.08 -10.96
CA GLY A 145 -18.72 4.15 -9.86
C GLY A 145 -17.34 3.48 -9.98
N ALA A 146 -16.99 2.99 -11.17
CA ALA A 146 -15.67 2.43 -11.43
C ALA A 146 -14.57 3.48 -11.28
N ALA A 147 -14.72 4.67 -11.85
CA ALA A 147 -13.77 5.76 -11.69
C ALA A 147 -13.55 6.12 -10.21
N ALA A 148 -14.63 6.26 -9.44
CA ALA A 148 -14.56 6.53 -8.01
C ALA A 148 -13.85 5.40 -7.26
N ALA A 149 -14.14 4.13 -7.57
CA ALA A 149 -13.48 2.98 -6.98
C ALA A 149 -11.96 2.97 -7.24
N PHE A 150 -11.54 3.16 -8.50
CA PHE A 150 -10.12 3.23 -8.87
C PHE A 150 -9.42 4.41 -8.20
N LEU A 151 -10.04 5.59 -8.14
CA LEU A 151 -9.51 6.76 -7.44
C LEU A 151 -9.34 6.50 -5.94
N LEU A 152 -10.34 5.93 -5.28
CA LEU A 152 -10.27 5.63 -3.84
C LEU A 152 -9.18 4.60 -3.54
N VAL A 153 -9.10 3.51 -4.34
CA VAL A 153 -8.03 2.52 -4.17
C VAL A 153 -6.67 3.18 -4.37
N GLY A 154 -6.52 4.01 -5.40
CA GLY A 154 -5.29 4.76 -5.65
C GLY A 154 -4.90 5.70 -4.52
N ALA A 155 -5.84 6.51 -4.02
CA ALA A 155 -5.62 7.42 -2.90
C ALA A 155 -5.17 6.67 -1.64
N GLY A 156 -5.87 5.58 -1.31
CA GLY A 156 -5.56 4.73 -0.17
C GLY A 156 -4.19 4.07 -0.29
N LEU A 157 -3.90 3.47 -1.44
CA LEU A 157 -2.65 2.80 -1.76
C LEU A 157 -1.46 3.77 -1.65
N HIS A 158 -1.52 4.93 -2.32
CA HIS A 158 -0.44 5.91 -2.28
C HIS A 158 -0.23 6.48 -0.86
N THR A 159 -1.30 6.67 -0.10
CA THR A 159 -1.21 7.11 1.30
C THR A 159 -0.53 6.07 2.16
N THR A 160 -1.00 4.82 2.12
CA THR A 160 -0.47 3.71 2.91
C THR A 160 1.01 3.45 2.57
N GLN A 161 1.36 3.41 1.28
CA GLN A 161 2.73 3.17 0.84
C GLN A 161 3.68 4.30 1.26
N THR A 162 3.30 5.56 1.04
CA THR A 162 4.15 6.71 1.36
C THR A 162 4.41 6.80 2.86
N VAL A 163 3.35 6.73 3.67
CA VAL A 163 3.46 6.87 5.12
C VAL A 163 4.06 5.61 5.75
N GLY A 164 3.79 4.43 5.19
CA GLY A 164 4.35 3.16 5.66
C GLY A 164 5.86 3.07 5.46
N LEU A 165 6.37 3.48 4.28
CA LEU A 165 7.81 3.56 4.05
C LEU A 165 8.48 4.57 4.98
N ALA A 166 7.85 5.73 5.18
CA ALA A 166 8.33 6.73 6.11
C ALA A 166 8.31 6.23 7.57
N LEU A 167 7.29 5.46 7.98
CA LEU A 167 7.28 4.82 9.30
C LEU A 167 8.41 3.79 9.45
N ALA A 168 8.65 2.98 8.41
CA ALA A 168 9.71 1.98 8.41
C ALA A 168 11.11 2.62 8.57
N THR A 169 11.36 3.73 7.86
CA THR A 169 12.63 4.47 7.99
C THR A 169 12.76 5.21 9.32
N ASP A 170 11.67 5.76 9.88
CA ASP A 170 11.69 6.41 11.19
C ASP A 170 12.00 5.44 12.35
N LEU A 171 11.61 4.17 12.21
CA LEU A 171 11.87 3.13 13.21
C LEU A 171 13.26 2.52 13.08
N ALA A 172 13.92 2.67 11.94
CA ALA A 172 15.23 2.11 11.66
C ALA A 172 16.36 3.06 12.04
N ALA A 173 17.47 2.52 12.57
CA ALA A 173 18.71 3.26 12.70
C ALA A 173 19.21 3.70 11.31
N GLU A 174 19.82 4.88 11.20
CA GLU A 174 20.21 5.51 9.93
C GLU A 174 21.01 4.56 9.03
N GLU A 175 21.96 3.82 9.61
CA GLU A 175 22.78 2.84 8.90
C GLU A 175 21.99 1.65 8.34
N SER A 176 20.85 1.31 8.97
CA SER A 176 20.00 0.18 8.59
C SER A 176 18.86 0.58 7.63
N GLN A 177 18.59 1.87 7.44
CA GLN A 177 17.48 2.35 6.61
C GLN A 177 17.49 1.76 5.19
N PRO A 178 18.62 1.70 4.45
CA PRO A 178 18.63 1.12 3.10
C PRO A 178 18.20 -0.35 3.08
N LYS A 179 18.61 -1.13 4.08
CA LYS A 179 18.27 -2.55 4.20
C LYS A 179 16.78 -2.74 4.56
N VAL A 180 16.27 -1.91 5.46
CA VAL A 180 14.84 -1.89 5.82
C VAL A 180 13.97 -1.54 4.60
N VAL A 181 14.35 -0.52 3.84
CA VAL A 181 13.66 -0.17 2.59
C VAL A 181 13.74 -1.31 1.58
N GLY A 182 14.91 -1.95 1.43
CA GLY A 182 15.07 -3.14 0.58
C GLY A 182 14.11 -4.26 0.97
N LEU A 183 13.99 -4.57 2.27
CA LEU A 183 13.02 -5.55 2.77
C LEU A 183 11.57 -5.16 2.42
N MET A 184 11.21 -3.88 2.57
CA MET A 184 9.87 -3.40 2.21
C MET A 184 9.55 -3.65 0.73
N TYR A 185 10.49 -3.40 -0.18
CA TYR A 185 10.29 -3.66 -1.61
C TYR A 185 10.25 -5.15 -1.94
N VAL A 186 11.05 -5.99 -1.28
CA VAL A 186 10.95 -7.45 -1.45
C VAL A 186 9.57 -7.96 -1.00
N MET A 187 9.06 -7.45 0.11
CA MET A 187 7.70 -7.82 0.57
C MET A 187 6.59 -7.28 -0.35
N LEU A 188 6.81 -6.14 -1.01
CA LEU A 188 5.94 -5.65 -2.08
C LEU A 188 5.89 -6.66 -3.24
N LEU A 189 7.06 -7.06 -3.75
CA LEU A 189 7.16 -8.04 -4.85
C LEU A 189 6.59 -9.39 -4.47
N PHE A 190 6.86 -9.85 -3.24
CA PHE A 190 6.24 -11.07 -2.70
C PHE A 190 4.72 -10.97 -2.71
N GLY A 191 4.17 -9.85 -2.23
CA GLY A 191 2.74 -9.58 -2.25
C GLY A 191 2.16 -9.59 -3.67
N MET A 192 2.88 -9.01 -4.64
CA MET A 192 2.48 -9.02 -6.05
C MET A 192 2.45 -10.45 -6.61
N ILE A 193 3.51 -11.23 -6.41
CA ILE A 193 3.60 -12.61 -6.94
C ILE A 193 2.53 -13.50 -6.29
N ALA A 194 2.42 -13.48 -4.97
CA ALA A 194 1.44 -14.29 -4.25
C ALA A 194 0.01 -13.95 -4.67
N SER A 195 -0.30 -12.67 -4.84
CA SER A 195 -1.62 -12.21 -5.27
C SER A 195 -1.91 -12.54 -6.74
N ALA A 196 -0.91 -12.45 -7.62
CA ALA A 196 -1.07 -12.83 -9.02
C ALA A 196 -1.42 -14.31 -9.17
N LEU A 197 -0.73 -15.17 -8.43
CA LEU A 197 -1.00 -16.60 -8.40
C LEU A 197 -2.39 -16.90 -7.81
N ALA A 198 -2.73 -16.26 -6.68
CA ALA A 198 -4.02 -16.45 -6.02
C ALA A 198 -5.18 -15.98 -6.90
N PHE A 199 -5.13 -14.78 -7.46
CA PHE A 199 -6.19 -14.25 -8.32
C PHE A 199 -6.30 -15.04 -9.63
N GLY A 200 -5.17 -15.45 -10.22
CA GLY A 200 -5.14 -16.30 -11.41
C GLY A 200 -5.84 -17.63 -11.17
N ALA A 201 -5.54 -18.30 -10.05
CA ALA A 201 -6.17 -19.57 -9.71
C ALA A 201 -7.66 -19.42 -9.35
N LEU A 202 -8.03 -18.40 -8.58
CA LEU A 202 -9.41 -18.15 -8.15
C LEU A 202 -10.34 -17.73 -9.29
N LEU A 203 -9.82 -17.03 -10.30
CA LEU A 203 -10.58 -16.54 -11.45
C LEU A 203 -10.39 -17.40 -12.70
N ALA A 204 -9.68 -18.54 -12.62
CA ALA A 204 -9.52 -19.46 -13.76
C ALA A 204 -10.87 -19.94 -14.31
N PRO A 205 -11.83 -20.43 -13.50
CA PRO A 205 -13.21 -20.55 -13.93
C PRO A 205 -13.95 -19.25 -13.60
N PHE A 206 -13.95 -18.31 -14.56
CA PHE A 206 -14.56 -17.00 -14.38
C PHE A 206 -16.08 -17.09 -14.19
N THR A 207 -16.59 -16.37 -13.19
CA THR A 207 -18.00 -16.00 -13.05
C THR A 207 -18.09 -14.61 -12.39
N PRO A 208 -19.14 -13.81 -12.66
CA PRO A 208 -19.34 -12.52 -11.99
C PRO A 208 -19.35 -12.64 -10.49
N GLY A 209 -19.96 -13.70 -9.93
CA GLY A 209 -19.97 -13.95 -8.49
C GLY A 209 -18.57 -14.20 -7.91
N ARG A 210 -17.68 -14.91 -8.63
CA ARG A 210 -16.28 -15.10 -8.23
C ARG A 210 -15.49 -13.80 -8.26
N LEU A 211 -15.72 -12.95 -9.25
CA LEU A 211 -15.10 -11.62 -9.31
C LEU A 211 -15.45 -10.82 -8.06
N ILE A 212 -16.74 -10.78 -7.68
CA ILE A 212 -17.18 -10.12 -6.44
C ILE A 212 -16.42 -10.69 -5.24
N GLN A 213 -16.42 -12.01 -5.08
CA GLN A 213 -15.76 -12.69 -3.95
C GLN A 213 -14.26 -12.38 -3.87
N VAL A 214 -13.56 -12.40 -5.00
CA VAL A 214 -12.11 -12.12 -5.05
C VAL A 214 -11.80 -10.67 -4.68
N ILE A 215 -12.56 -9.71 -5.20
CA ILE A 215 -12.35 -8.29 -4.88
C ILE A 215 -12.71 -8.01 -3.41
N GLN A 216 -13.81 -8.57 -2.90
CA GLN A 216 -14.20 -8.42 -1.50
C GLN A 216 -13.19 -9.09 -0.55
N ALA A 217 -12.67 -10.28 -0.91
CA ALA A 217 -11.61 -10.92 -0.15
C ALA A 217 -10.33 -10.06 -0.12
N ALA A 218 -9.97 -9.43 -1.24
CA ALA A 218 -8.85 -8.49 -1.29
C ALA A 218 -9.11 -7.23 -0.43
N ALA A 219 -10.35 -6.74 -0.38
CA ALA A 219 -10.74 -5.64 0.50
C ALA A 219 -10.55 -6.02 1.98
N VAL A 220 -11.05 -7.18 2.40
CA VAL A 220 -10.87 -7.68 3.77
C VAL A 220 -9.39 -7.91 4.07
N ALA A 221 -8.64 -8.55 3.16
CA ALA A 221 -7.20 -8.76 3.31
C ALA A 221 -6.44 -7.44 3.49
N THR A 222 -6.83 -6.36 2.79
CA THR A 222 -6.27 -5.01 2.97
C THR A 222 -6.38 -4.55 4.42
N ILE A 223 -7.54 -4.68 5.04
CA ILE A 223 -7.76 -4.27 6.44
C ILE A 223 -6.97 -5.15 7.40
N VAL A 224 -7.01 -6.46 7.20
CA VAL A 224 -6.31 -7.41 8.08
C VAL A 224 -4.79 -7.20 8.01
N LEU A 225 -4.21 -7.15 6.80
CA LEU A 225 -2.77 -6.97 6.62
C LEU A 225 -2.28 -5.64 7.20
N ASN A 226 -3.00 -4.54 6.94
CA ASN A 226 -2.63 -3.24 7.49
C ASN A 226 -2.88 -3.16 9.00
N GLY A 227 -3.96 -3.77 9.52
CA GLY A 227 -4.22 -3.85 10.96
C GLY A 227 -3.11 -4.58 11.71
N VAL A 228 -2.67 -5.73 11.19
CA VAL A 228 -1.55 -6.49 11.74
C VAL A 228 -0.23 -5.73 11.60
N ALA A 229 0.00 -5.10 10.43
CA ALA A 229 1.20 -4.30 10.18
C ALA A 229 1.35 -3.16 11.18
N LEU A 230 0.26 -2.47 11.51
CA LEU A 230 0.27 -1.30 12.39
C LEU A 230 0.28 -1.64 13.88
N TRP A 231 0.04 -2.91 14.24
CA TRP A 231 -0.11 -3.32 15.62
C TRP A 231 1.15 -3.03 16.45
N LYS A 232 1.03 -2.11 17.43
CA LYS A 232 2.12 -1.71 18.35
C LYS A 232 3.42 -1.28 17.65
N GLN A 233 3.33 -0.60 16.49
CA GLN A 233 4.53 -0.13 15.78
C GLN A 233 5.02 1.23 16.31
N GLU A 234 4.13 2.17 16.52
CA GLU A 234 4.49 3.52 16.93
C GLU A 234 4.29 3.67 18.45
N PRO A 235 5.33 4.11 19.19
CA PRO A 235 5.20 4.35 20.63
C PRO A 235 4.29 5.57 20.89
N ARG A 236 3.54 5.55 21.99
CA ARG A 236 2.71 6.67 22.43
C ARG A 236 3.58 7.71 23.14
N ASN A 237 3.95 8.78 22.46
CA ASN A 237 4.77 9.86 23.00
C ASN A 237 3.94 11.15 23.21
N ALA A 238 3.04 11.14 24.18
CA ALA A 238 2.24 12.31 24.51
C ALA A 238 3.09 13.50 25.03
N GLY A 239 4.21 13.25 25.72
CA GLY A 239 5.07 14.29 26.27
C GLY A 239 5.95 15.03 25.26
N SER A 240 6.39 14.38 24.17
CA SER A 240 7.17 15.05 23.13
C SER A 240 6.28 15.88 22.17
N ALA A 241 4.99 15.62 22.14
CA ALA A 241 4.02 16.38 21.35
C ALA A 241 3.87 17.82 21.87
N THR A 242 3.87 18.01 23.20
CA THR A 242 3.75 19.33 23.84
C THR A 242 4.99 20.19 23.68
N LEU A 243 6.19 19.62 23.78
CA LEU A 243 7.46 20.37 23.66
C LEU A 243 7.71 20.85 22.22
N ARG A 244 7.37 20.05 21.22
CA ARG A 244 7.48 20.45 19.79
C ARG A 244 6.32 21.33 19.33
N ALA A 245 5.18 21.36 20.05
CA ALA A 245 4.07 22.26 19.79
C ALA A 245 4.48 23.72 20.02
N ALA A 246 5.35 23.97 21.00
CA ALA A 246 5.87 25.29 21.30
C ALA A 246 6.84 25.84 20.24
N GLN A 247 7.40 25.00 19.36
CA GLN A 247 8.41 25.39 18.36
C GLN A 247 7.86 25.70 16.97
N GLY A 248 6.53 25.84 16.77
CA GLY A 248 5.90 26.24 15.53
C GLY A 248 6.43 25.47 14.30
N ALA A 249 5.77 24.38 13.88
CA ALA A 249 6.18 23.65 12.67
C ALA A 249 6.07 24.56 11.42
N PRO A 250 7.10 24.64 10.55
CA PRO A 250 7.03 25.44 9.34
C PRO A 250 5.89 24.96 8.46
N GLY A 251 5.18 25.88 7.80
CA GLY A 251 4.14 25.52 6.83
C GLY A 251 4.75 24.79 5.63
N PHE A 252 3.93 23.98 4.92
CA PHE A 252 4.39 23.23 3.74
C PHE A 252 5.12 24.13 2.72
N ARG A 253 4.60 25.31 2.46
CA ARG A 253 5.20 26.28 1.52
C ARG A 253 6.58 26.76 1.97
N GLN A 254 6.77 26.97 3.28
CA GLN A 254 8.08 27.37 3.82
C GLN A 254 9.08 26.22 3.75
N ALA A 255 8.66 25.01 4.13
CA ALA A 255 9.46 23.79 4.04
C ALA A 255 9.85 23.49 2.59
N TRP A 256 8.91 23.63 1.65
CA TRP A 256 9.15 23.47 0.22
C TRP A 256 10.14 24.50 -0.32
N ASN A 257 9.95 25.77 0.03
CA ASN A 257 10.85 26.84 -0.40
C ASN A 257 12.27 26.64 0.14
N SER A 258 12.42 26.27 1.43
CA SER A 258 13.75 25.99 1.98
C SER A 258 14.41 24.77 1.34
N PHE A 259 13.64 23.76 0.99
CA PHE A 259 14.12 22.55 0.29
C PHE A 259 14.57 22.89 -1.16
N THR A 260 13.87 23.79 -1.84
CA THR A 260 14.16 24.16 -3.24
C THR A 260 15.20 25.27 -3.38
N GLN A 261 15.54 26.01 -2.33
CA GLN A 261 16.53 27.10 -2.36
C GLN A 261 17.94 26.66 -2.77
N GLY A 262 18.26 25.37 -2.70
CA GLY A 262 19.57 24.83 -3.07
C GLY A 262 19.80 24.59 -4.57
N GLY A 263 18.98 25.09 -5.50
CA GLY A 263 19.10 25.01 -6.99
C GLY A 263 19.38 23.61 -7.58
N GLN A 264 20.25 22.85 -6.98
CA GLN A 264 20.60 21.48 -7.39
C GLN A 264 19.50 20.44 -7.04
N VAL A 265 18.66 20.72 -6.05
CA VAL A 265 17.64 19.77 -5.59
C VAL A 265 16.54 19.60 -6.64
N VAL A 266 16.07 20.70 -7.22
CA VAL A 266 15.07 20.66 -8.31
C VAL A 266 15.62 19.91 -9.52
N ARG A 267 16.88 20.18 -9.89
CA ARG A 267 17.56 19.47 -10.98
C ARG A 267 17.67 17.97 -10.70
N ARG A 268 18.02 17.56 -9.48
CA ARG A 268 18.08 16.15 -9.07
C ARG A 268 16.69 15.50 -9.08
N LEU A 269 15.66 16.17 -8.58
CA LEU A 269 14.29 15.69 -8.62
C LEU A 269 13.80 15.48 -10.05
N LEU A 270 14.09 16.43 -10.96
CA LEU A 270 13.75 16.30 -12.38
C LEU A 270 14.50 15.15 -13.04
N SER A 271 15.81 14.99 -12.78
CA SER A 271 16.58 13.90 -13.36
C SER A 271 16.13 12.52 -12.85
N VAL A 272 15.80 12.38 -11.57
CA VAL A 272 15.24 11.15 -11.01
C VAL A 272 13.83 10.90 -11.58
N GLY A 273 12.97 11.92 -11.64
CA GLY A 273 11.63 11.82 -12.19
C GLY A 273 11.63 11.38 -13.66
N LEU A 274 12.52 11.95 -14.48
CA LEU A 274 12.65 11.56 -15.88
C LEU A 274 13.29 10.17 -16.08
N GLY A 275 14.18 9.78 -15.17
CA GLY A 275 14.82 8.46 -15.23
C GLY A 275 13.95 7.30 -14.72
N THR A 276 12.80 7.60 -14.10
CA THR A 276 11.84 6.61 -13.58
C THR A 276 10.56 6.50 -14.43
N MET A 277 10.42 7.30 -15.47
CA MET A 277 9.38 7.20 -16.50
C MET A 277 9.82 6.31 -17.65
#